data_72c59a6b4eca64da44000bfcf46f46f3
#
_entry.id   72c59a6b4eca64da44000bfcf46f46f3
#
_cell.length_a   1.000
_cell.length_b   1.000
_cell.length_c   1.000
_cell.angle_alpha   90.00
_cell.angle_beta   90.00
_cell.angle_gamma   90.00
#
_symmetry.space_group_name_H-M   'P 1'
#
loop_
_entity.id
_entity.type
_entity.pdbx_description
1 polymer ?
#
loop_
_entity_poly.entity_id
_entity_poly.type
_entity_poly.pdbx_seq_one_letter_code
_entity_poly.pdbx_strand_id
1 'polypeptide(L)'
;MSKHLWLAFVVMLGAQQAARALEIPLHPDEAKIVEQIIAVEGHAVEVAEVPGWAKIGVINRLKELGVETAGLKSWGVRDTKRNAESFSCIYDANGRTLALTGNGPWLRDESLRALKGMPELRIIRFDHNGFLKNHPQSPLYSGAGFDALSDSKLVEIKLTLGINDAGMEQAARIKGLKSVSVVHSQVSESGLKFFEGHPSLESFAVAEMGNVSEAALASIVKMPKVEHVGFHEAFVTYDGGLKHLLAMKGRLKTLDLSMSLVNAADLERVRADHSDAKITTITPAEIVKRHSYVASRIARIATGEAAEELKKAIAEFEANKKPSK
;
A
#
# COMPACT_ATOMS: atom_id res chain seq x y z
N MET A 1 -33.86 44.66 -18.98
CA MET A 1 -32.61 44.09 -18.43
C MET A 1 -32.33 42.82 -19.17
N SER A 2 -31.22 42.76 -19.92
CA SER A 2 -30.96 41.73 -20.90
C SER A 2 -30.50 40.43 -20.25
N LYS A 3 -30.91 39.28 -20.80
CA LYS A 3 -30.51 37.93 -20.37
C LYS A 3 -28.97 37.72 -20.29
N HIS A 4 -28.22 38.57 -20.96
CA HIS A 4 -26.75 38.53 -20.96
C HIS A 4 -26.11 39.09 -19.67
N LEU A 5 -26.80 39.95 -18.92
CA LEU A 5 -26.29 40.47 -17.65
C LEU A 5 -26.40 39.41 -16.53
N TRP A 6 -27.40 38.54 -16.63
CA TRP A 6 -27.59 37.44 -15.66
C TRP A 6 -26.54 36.34 -15.81
N LEU A 7 -26.15 36.01 -17.06
CA LEU A 7 -25.12 34.99 -17.31
C LEU A 7 -23.75 35.45 -16.83
N ALA A 8 -23.41 36.73 -17.00
CA ALA A 8 -22.16 37.30 -16.51
C ALA A 8 -22.08 37.33 -14.99
N PHE A 9 -23.21 37.56 -14.32
CA PHE A 9 -23.26 37.57 -12.86
C PHE A 9 -23.15 36.16 -12.24
N VAL A 10 -23.74 35.14 -12.90
CA VAL A 10 -23.62 33.72 -12.46
C VAL A 10 -22.21 33.20 -12.73
N VAL A 11 -21.56 33.61 -13.82
CA VAL A 11 -20.16 33.24 -14.10
C VAL A 11 -19.18 33.93 -13.13
N MET A 12 -19.43 35.19 -12.75
CA MET A 12 -18.62 35.85 -11.72
C MET A 12 -18.82 35.30 -10.31
N LEU A 13 -20.02 34.92 -9.94
CA LEU A 13 -20.28 34.26 -8.65
C LEU A 13 -19.67 32.85 -8.59
N GLY A 14 -19.66 32.11 -9.70
CA GLY A 14 -18.95 30.83 -9.83
C GLY A 14 -17.42 30.96 -9.76
N ALA A 15 -16.84 32.07 -10.26
CA ALA A 15 -15.41 32.33 -10.20
C ALA A 15 -14.95 32.85 -8.82
N GLN A 16 -15.82 33.43 -8.02
CA GLN A 16 -15.49 33.91 -6.67
C GLN A 16 -15.58 32.82 -5.58
N GLN A 17 -16.19 31.66 -5.87
CA GLN A 17 -16.11 30.48 -4.99
C GLN A 17 -14.84 29.64 -5.20
N ALA A 18 -14.03 29.97 -6.20
CA ALA A 18 -12.80 29.25 -6.50
C ALA A 18 -11.59 30.05 -6.05
N ALA A 19 -11.31 30.18 -4.80
CA ALA A 19 -9.97 30.29 -4.20
C ALA A 19 -10.03 30.86 -2.78
N ARG A 20 -10.66 30.18 -1.85
CA ARG A 20 -10.01 30.17 -0.53
C ARG A 20 -8.73 29.37 -0.75
N ALA A 21 -7.59 30.07 -0.75
CA ALA A 21 -6.29 29.40 -0.73
C ALA A 21 -6.36 28.35 0.37
N LEU A 22 -6.12 27.09 0.03
CA LEU A 22 -6.03 26.01 1.04
C LEU A 22 -4.97 26.44 2.04
N GLU A 23 -5.36 26.61 3.29
CA GLU A 23 -4.39 26.87 4.34
C GLU A 23 -3.68 25.55 4.66
N ILE A 24 -2.48 25.38 4.08
CA ILE A 24 -1.66 24.19 4.23
C ILE A 24 -0.69 24.42 5.39
N PRO A 25 -0.86 23.71 6.52
CA PRO A 25 -0.09 23.95 7.73
C PRO A 25 1.30 23.28 7.72
N LEU A 26 1.91 23.16 6.54
CA LEU A 26 3.23 22.60 6.34
C LEU A 26 4.29 23.71 6.22
N HIS A 27 5.56 23.34 6.26
CA HIS A 27 6.64 24.24 5.94
C HIS A 27 6.40 24.87 4.55
N PRO A 28 6.68 26.18 4.34
CA PRO A 28 6.32 26.87 3.10
C PRO A 28 6.78 26.18 1.81
N ASP A 29 7.95 25.56 1.81
CA ASP A 29 8.46 24.82 0.65
C ASP A 29 7.66 23.55 0.37
N GLU A 30 7.26 22.83 1.42
CA GLU A 30 6.44 21.61 1.31
C GLU A 30 4.99 21.94 1.00
N ALA A 31 4.46 23.04 1.51
CA ALA A 31 3.13 23.53 1.13
C ALA A 31 3.03 23.77 -0.38
N LYS A 32 4.05 24.39 -0.99
CA LYS A 32 4.12 24.57 -2.46
C LYS A 32 4.13 23.25 -3.23
N ILE A 33 4.83 22.23 -2.70
CA ILE A 33 4.84 20.89 -3.31
C ILE A 33 3.43 20.29 -3.26
N VAL A 34 2.75 20.37 -2.14
CA VAL A 34 1.38 19.89 -1.99
C VAL A 34 0.41 20.63 -2.91
N GLU A 35 0.53 21.96 -3.04
CA GLU A 35 -0.23 22.75 -4.01
C GLU A 35 -0.01 22.28 -5.45
N GLN A 36 1.25 22.00 -5.82
CA GLN A 36 1.58 21.46 -7.14
C GLN A 36 0.96 20.09 -7.37
N ILE A 37 1.02 19.18 -6.37
CA ILE A 37 0.40 17.86 -6.45
C ILE A 37 -1.12 18.01 -6.67
N ILE A 38 -1.79 18.86 -5.89
CA ILE A 38 -3.23 19.11 -6.03
C ILE A 38 -3.56 19.67 -7.42
N ALA A 39 -2.76 20.61 -7.93
CA ALA A 39 -2.96 21.20 -9.24
C ALA A 39 -2.78 20.19 -10.39
N VAL A 40 -1.79 19.30 -10.29
CA VAL A 40 -1.53 18.25 -11.29
C VAL A 40 -2.65 17.22 -11.32
N GLU A 41 -3.17 16.83 -10.16
CA GLU A 41 -4.25 15.86 -10.08
C GLU A 41 -5.62 16.41 -10.52
N GLY A 42 -5.79 17.73 -10.57
CA GLY A 42 -6.94 18.39 -11.21
C GLY A 42 -8.29 18.15 -10.53
N HIS A 43 -8.31 17.85 -9.24
CA HIS A 43 -9.52 17.52 -8.49
C HIS A 43 -9.98 18.67 -7.60
N ALA A 44 -11.31 18.75 -7.39
CA ALA A 44 -11.86 19.60 -6.34
C ALA A 44 -11.46 19.01 -4.99
N VAL A 45 -10.84 19.81 -4.14
CA VAL A 45 -10.35 19.38 -2.84
C VAL A 45 -10.96 20.19 -1.70
N GLU A 46 -11.09 19.55 -0.56
CA GLU A 46 -11.40 20.18 0.71
C GLU A 46 -10.41 19.68 1.75
N VAL A 47 -10.19 20.46 2.80
CA VAL A 47 -9.40 20.01 3.96
C VAL A 47 -10.19 18.92 4.68
N ALA A 48 -9.52 17.83 5.01
CA ALA A 48 -10.10 16.72 5.74
C ALA A 48 -9.26 16.39 6.97
N GLU A 49 -9.93 15.99 8.05
CA GLU A 49 -9.20 15.37 9.16
C GLU A 49 -8.73 13.97 8.75
N VAL A 50 -7.49 13.67 9.10
CA VAL A 50 -6.95 12.32 8.94
C VAL A 50 -7.66 11.39 9.93
N PRO A 51 -8.26 10.28 9.48
CA PRO A 51 -8.89 9.33 10.39
C PRO A 51 -7.94 8.90 11.50
N GLY A 52 -8.42 8.89 12.75
CA GLY A 52 -7.60 8.60 13.92
C GLY A 52 -6.86 7.26 13.86
N TRP A 53 -7.50 6.23 13.25
CA TRP A 53 -6.90 4.91 13.06
C TRP A 53 -5.71 4.93 12.09
N ALA A 54 -5.80 5.66 10.99
CA ALA A 54 -4.69 5.81 10.04
C ALA A 54 -3.53 6.57 10.68
N LYS A 55 -3.84 7.64 11.42
CA LYS A 55 -2.88 8.43 12.17
C LYS A 55 -2.13 7.59 13.21
N ILE A 56 -2.85 6.83 14.05
CA ILE A 56 -2.24 6.02 15.13
C ILE A 56 -1.26 5.00 14.55
N GLY A 57 -1.64 4.25 13.52
CA GLY A 57 -0.79 3.23 12.93
C GLY A 57 0.50 3.79 12.34
N VAL A 58 0.45 4.97 11.72
CA VAL A 58 1.62 5.62 11.16
C VAL A 58 2.49 6.25 12.25
N ILE A 59 1.90 6.88 13.27
CA ILE A 59 2.65 7.45 14.40
C ILE A 59 3.39 6.36 15.17
N ASN A 60 2.75 5.22 15.44
CA ASN A 60 3.41 4.10 16.08
C ASN A 60 4.61 3.61 15.25
N ARG A 61 4.44 3.55 13.93
CA ARG A 61 5.54 3.16 13.06
C ARG A 61 6.68 4.17 13.05
N LEU A 62 6.41 5.47 13.05
CA LEU A 62 7.43 6.52 13.20
C LEU A 62 8.19 6.37 14.52
N LYS A 63 7.47 6.07 15.62
CA LYS A 63 8.09 5.81 16.93
C LYS A 63 9.02 4.60 16.90
N GLU A 64 8.61 3.48 16.28
CA GLU A 64 9.46 2.30 16.07
C GLU A 64 10.73 2.62 15.27
N LEU A 65 10.65 3.58 14.36
CA LEU A 65 11.77 4.08 13.56
C LEU A 65 12.64 5.08 14.32
N GLY A 66 12.36 5.33 15.61
CA GLY A 66 13.14 6.26 16.46
C GLY A 66 12.83 7.73 16.23
N VAL A 67 11.70 8.05 15.56
CA VAL A 67 11.27 9.42 15.34
C VAL A 67 10.52 9.91 16.59
N GLU A 68 10.86 11.14 17.06
CA GLU A 68 10.09 11.80 18.12
C GLU A 68 8.64 12.03 17.65
N THR A 69 7.70 11.56 18.44
CA THR A 69 6.28 11.59 18.05
C THR A 69 5.41 12.54 18.87
N ALA A 70 5.98 13.16 19.91
CA ALA A 70 5.26 14.15 20.67
C ALA A 70 4.99 15.39 19.81
N GLY A 71 3.74 15.85 19.82
CA GLY A 71 3.34 17.04 19.07
C GLY A 71 3.20 16.88 17.57
N LEU A 72 3.28 15.65 17.00
CA LEU A 72 2.97 15.42 15.60
C LEU A 72 1.52 15.81 15.30
N LYS A 73 1.36 16.48 14.17
CA LYS A 73 0.07 16.90 13.63
C LYS A 73 -0.23 16.18 12.35
N SER A 74 -1.46 16.25 11.90
CA SER A 74 -1.90 15.68 10.64
C SER A 74 -2.78 16.66 9.89
N TRP A 75 -2.67 16.62 8.56
CA TRP A 75 -3.47 17.40 7.63
C TRP A 75 -3.72 16.56 6.38
N GLY A 76 -4.87 16.70 5.75
CA GLY A 76 -5.20 15.94 4.58
C GLY A 76 -6.16 16.66 3.66
N VAL A 77 -6.28 16.12 2.45
CA VAL A 77 -7.22 16.55 1.43
C VAL A 77 -8.14 15.42 1.00
N ARG A 78 -9.38 15.77 0.68
CA ARG A 78 -10.41 14.89 0.15
C ARG A 78 -10.79 15.33 -1.25
N ASP A 79 -10.99 14.35 -2.12
CA ASP A 79 -11.66 14.60 -3.40
C ASP A 79 -13.17 14.72 -3.18
N THR A 80 -13.69 15.92 -3.40
CA THR A 80 -15.12 16.20 -3.23
C THR A 80 -15.98 15.53 -4.31
N LYS A 81 -15.43 15.32 -5.52
CA LYS A 81 -16.14 14.63 -6.61
C LYS A 81 -16.25 13.13 -6.36
N ARG A 82 -15.24 12.53 -5.76
CA ARG A 82 -15.16 11.10 -5.50
C ARG A 82 -15.60 10.73 -4.10
N ASN A 83 -15.78 11.73 -3.23
CA ASN A 83 -16.06 11.55 -1.80
C ASN A 83 -15.06 10.57 -1.14
N ALA A 84 -13.79 10.73 -1.46
CA ALA A 84 -12.71 9.87 -1.00
C ALA A 84 -11.54 10.70 -0.48
N GLU A 85 -10.88 10.21 0.55
CA GLU A 85 -9.61 10.77 1.01
C GLU A 85 -8.56 10.62 -0.11
N SER A 86 -7.86 11.70 -0.41
CA SER A 86 -6.85 11.73 -1.47
C SER A 86 -5.49 11.40 -0.94
N PHE A 87 -4.98 12.24 -0.05
CA PHE A 87 -3.78 12.00 0.72
C PHE A 87 -3.77 12.80 2.02
N SER A 88 -2.91 12.38 2.92
CA SER A 88 -2.72 13.01 4.22
C SER A 88 -1.25 13.05 4.56
N CYS A 89 -0.84 14.15 5.20
CA CYS A 89 0.49 14.34 5.73
C CYS A 89 0.48 14.24 7.25
N ILE A 90 1.48 13.57 7.83
CA ILE A 90 1.83 13.67 9.24
C ILE A 90 3.12 14.47 9.31
N TYR A 91 3.13 15.53 10.10
CA TYR A 91 4.20 16.51 10.12
C TYR A 91 4.57 16.94 11.55
N ASP A 92 5.81 17.41 11.73
CA ASP A 92 6.37 17.88 12.99
C ASP A 92 5.97 19.33 13.34
N ALA A 93 6.49 19.83 14.46
CA ALA A 93 6.24 21.20 14.92
C ALA A 93 6.76 22.29 13.96
N ASN A 94 7.73 21.96 13.09
CA ASN A 94 8.28 22.85 12.08
C ASN A 94 7.52 22.77 10.75
N GLY A 95 6.45 21.98 10.67
CA GLY A 95 5.67 21.74 9.47
C GLY A 95 6.35 20.76 8.48
N ARG A 96 7.39 20.04 8.88
CA ARG A 96 8.08 19.06 8.00
C ARG A 96 7.33 17.74 7.96
N THR A 97 7.02 17.29 6.77
CA THR A 97 6.30 16.03 6.52
C THR A 97 7.19 14.83 6.82
N LEU A 98 6.72 13.97 7.72
CA LEU A 98 7.38 12.72 8.11
C LEU A 98 6.74 11.51 7.45
N ALA A 99 5.45 11.56 7.21
CA ALA A 99 4.73 10.49 6.53
C ALA A 99 3.66 11.04 5.60
N LEU A 100 3.50 10.35 4.48
CA LEU A 100 2.45 10.61 3.51
C LEU A 100 1.63 9.33 3.34
N THR A 101 0.32 9.45 3.51
CA THR A 101 -0.64 8.37 3.29
C THR A 101 -1.67 8.81 2.27
N GLY A 102 -2.26 7.88 1.54
CA GLY A 102 -3.31 8.23 0.59
C GLY A 102 -3.73 7.09 -0.32
N ASN A 103 -4.55 7.42 -1.28
CA ASN A 103 -4.97 6.49 -2.32
C ASN A 103 -4.00 6.53 -3.51
N GLY A 104 -3.40 5.38 -3.86
CA GLY A 104 -2.48 5.26 -4.99
C GLY A 104 -2.99 5.82 -6.32
N PRO A 105 -4.29 5.72 -6.65
CA PRO A 105 -4.87 6.31 -7.86
C PRO A 105 -4.74 7.82 -8.01
N TRP A 106 -4.37 8.52 -6.94
CA TRP A 106 -4.26 9.95 -6.92
C TRP A 106 -2.90 10.50 -7.31
N LEU A 107 -1.86 9.67 -7.27
CA LEU A 107 -0.50 10.10 -7.48
C LEU A 107 -0.02 9.71 -8.86
N ARG A 108 0.48 10.69 -9.59
CA ARG A 108 1.22 10.52 -10.83
C ARG A 108 2.70 10.39 -10.52
N ASP A 109 3.48 9.93 -11.48
CA ASP A 109 4.93 9.86 -11.33
C ASP A 109 5.56 11.25 -11.13
N GLU A 110 4.98 12.31 -11.69
CA GLU A 110 5.38 13.70 -11.45
C GLU A 110 5.17 14.10 -9.99
N SER A 111 4.04 13.70 -9.40
CA SER A 111 3.73 13.96 -8.00
C SER A 111 4.70 13.21 -7.08
N LEU A 112 5.06 11.96 -7.41
CA LEU A 112 6.10 11.22 -6.69
C LEU A 112 7.45 11.93 -6.75
N ARG A 113 7.87 12.43 -7.93
CA ARG A 113 9.13 13.17 -8.07
C ARG A 113 9.17 14.45 -7.24
N ALA A 114 8.03 15.13 -7.11
CA ALA A 114 7.95 16.34 -6.29
C ALA A 114 8.26 16.08 -4.81
N LEU A 115 8.04 14.85 -4.31
CA LEU A 115 8.34 14.48 -2.92
C LEU A 115 9.82 14.58 -2.55
N LYS A 116 10.74 14.68 -3.50
CA LYS A 116 12.17 14.97 -3.24
C LYS A 116 12.37 16.26 -2.45
N GLY A 117 11.43 17.19 -2.52
CA GLY A 117 11.44 18.42 -1.74
C GLY A 117 10.95 18.28 -0.31
N MET A 118 10.63 17.06 0.15
CA MET A 118 10.25 16.75 1.52
C MET A 118 11.40 16.00 2.23
N PRO A 119 12.40 16.74 2.79
CA PRO A 119 13.66 16.15 3.25
C PRO A 119 13.53 15.24 4.47
N GLU A 120 12.44 15.38 5.23
CA GLU A 120 12.20 14.57 6.43
C GLU A 120 11.20 13.41 6.20
N LEU A 121 10.76 13.18 4.95
CA LEU A 121 9.83 12.11 4.61
C LEU A 121 10.45 10.72 4.87
N ARG A 122 9.76 9.92 5.70
CA ARG A 122 10.17 8.57 6.14
C ARG A 122 9.29 7.47 5.61
N ILE A 123 7.98 7.75 5.50
CA ILE A 123 6.95 6.76 5.21
C ILE A 123 6.07 7.26 4.07
N ILE A 124 5.87 6.39 3.07
CA ILE A 124 4.83 6.53 2.05
C ILE A 124 3.94 5.31 2.12
N ARG A 125 2.63 5.50 2.35
CA ARG A 125 1.62 4.44 2.33
C ARG A 125 0.48 4.80 1.42
N PHE A 126 0.37 4.09 0.30
CA PHE A 126 -0.76 4.20 -0.60
C PHE A 126 -1.69 3.01 -0.45
N ASP A 127 -2.96 3.31 -0.32
CA ASP A 127 -4.03 2.33 -0.29
C ASP A 127 -4.83 2.40 -1.60
N HIS A 128 -5.74 1.44 -1.81
CA HIS A 128 -6.63 1.36 -2.96
C HIS A 128 -8.10 1.55 -2.58
N ASN A 129 -8.38 1.94 -1.34
CA ASN A 129 -9.74 2.16 -0.85
C ASN A 129 -10.49 3.18 -1.72
N GLY A 130 -11.61 2.76 -2.27
CA GLY A 130 -12.45 3.58 -3.16
C GLY A 130 -12.09 3.53 -4.63
N PHE A 131 -10.93 2.96 -5.03
CA PHE A 131 -10.53 2.86 -6.43
C PHE A 131 -11.49 1.98 -7.25
N LEU A 132 -11.77 0.78 -6.76
CA LEU A 132 -12.55 -0.22 -7.50
C LEU A 132 -14.01 0.18 -7.73
N LYS A 133 -14.58 1.08 -6.92
CA LYS A 133 -15.97 1.53 -7.07
C LYS A 133 -16.14 2.68 -8.07
N ASN A 134 -15.15 3.56 -8.20
CA ASN A 134 -15.30 4.84 -8.87
C ASN A 134 -14.30 5.08 -10.00
N HIS A 135 -13.33 4.21 -10.22
CA HIS A 135 -12.27 4.38 -11.21
C HIS A 135 -11.97 3.10 -11.96
N PRO A 136 -12.61 2.89 -13.14
CA PRO A 136 -12.28 1.77 -14.02
C PRO A 136 -10.97 1.98 -14.81
N GLN A 137 -10.33 3.14 -14.67
CA GLN A 137 -9.10 3.45 -15.40
C GLN A 137 -7.85 3.03 -14.62
N SER A 138 -6.84 2.59 -15.34
CA SER A 138 -5.54 2.25 -14.77
C SER A 138 -4.97 3.42 -13.97
N PRO A 139 -4.29 3.13 -12.85
CA PRO A 139 -3.59 4.16 -12.09
C PRO A 139 -2.61 4.93 -12.96
N LEU A 140 -2.48 6.23 -12.71
CA LEU A 140 -1.66 7.13 -13.53
C LEU A 140 -0.19 7.12 -13.13
N TYR A 141 0.19 6.40 -12.05
CA TYR A 141 1.59 6.24 -11.66
C TYR A 141 2.08 4.83 -11.95
N SER A 142 3.32 4.73 -12.34
CA SER A 142 4.03 3.46 -12.56
C SER A 142 5.05 3.17 -11.46
N GLY A 143 5.37 4.15 -10.64
CA GLY A 143 6.47 4.16 -9.69
C GLY A 143 7.78 4.70 -10.28
N ALA A 144 7.80 5.08 -11.56
CA ALA A 144 8.99 5.70 -12.16
C ALA A 144 9.44 6.96 -11.41
N GLY A 145 8.50 7.67 -10.76
CA GLY A 145 8.80 8.85 -9.95
C GLY A 145 9.70 8.61 -8.74
N PHE A 146 9.92 7.36 -8.33
CA PHE A 146 10.89 7.01 -7.29
C PHE A 146 12.35 7.28 -7.71
N ASP A 147 12.63 7.48 -9.00
CA ASP A 147 13.95 7.88 -9.51
C ASP A 147 14.51 9.12 -8.79
N ALA A 148 13.65 10.05 -8.41
CA ALA A 148 14.01 11.27 -7.72
C ALA A 148 14.23 11.11 -6.19
N LEU A 149 13.95 9.94 -5.62
CA LEU A 149 13.97 9.69 -4.19
C LEU A 149 15.13 8.79 -3.71
N SER A 150 16.07 8.47 -4.58
CA SER A 150 17.22 7.58 -4.26
C SER A 150 18.00 8.02 -3.02
N ASP A 151 18.17 9.34 -2.82
CA ASP A 151 18.89 9.94 -1.70
C ASP A 151 17.98 10.41 -0.56
N SER A 152 16.69 10.05 -0.61
CA SER A 152 15.71 10.42 0.41
C SER A 152 15.94 9.66 1.73
N LYS A 153 15.33 10.17 2.80
CA LYS A 153 15.31 9.50 4.09
C LYS A 153 14.19 8.46 4.20
N LEU A 154 13.60 8.02 3.09
CA LEU A 154 12.54 7.01 3.09
C LEU A 154 13.04 5.69 3.67
N VAL A 155 12.24 5.14 4.57
CA VAL A 155 12.50 3.86 5.24
C VAL A 155 11.36 2.86 5.02
N GLU A 156 10.18 3.34 4.65
CA GLU A 156 9.03 2.47 4.41
C GLU A 156 8.20 2.94 3.21
N ILE A 157 7.87 1.98 2.34
CA ILE A 157 6.90 2.19 1.26
C ILE A 157 5.86 1.06 1.27
N LYS A 158 4.58 1.43 1.24
CA LYS A 158 3.47 0.54 0.92
C LYS A 158 2.81 1.07 -0.36
N LEU A 159 2.84 0.26 -1.40
CA LEU A 159 2.42 0.64 -2.75
C LEU A 159 1.27 -0.24 -3.21
N THR A 160 0.30 0.36 -3.87
CA THR A 160 -0.83 -0.37 -4.44
C THR A 160 -1.09 0.03 -5.89
N LEU A 161 -1.70 -0.87 -6.63
CA LEU A 161 -2.21 -0.68 -8.00
C LEU A 161 -1.11 -0.37 -9.03
N GLY A 162 -0.97 0.85 -9.50
CA GLY A 162 -0.22 1.23 -10.69
C GLY A 162 1.26 0.87 -10.75
N ILE A 163 1.92 0.65 -9.63
CA ILE A 163 3.34 0.31 -9.66
C ILE A 163 3.59 -0.94 -10.50
N ASN A 164 4.65 -0.90 -11.29
CA ASN A 164 5.11 -1.99 -12.15
C ASN A 164 6.59 -2.29 -11.92
N ASP A 165 7.19 -3.18 -12.70
CA ASP A 165 8.58 -3.60 -12.55
C ASP A 165 9.57 -2.44 -12.69
N ALA A 166 9.32 -1.50 -13.60
CA ALA A 166 10.18 -0.31 -13.76
C ALA A 166 10.12 0.59 -12.50
N GLY A 167 8.95 0.71 -11.89
CA GLY A 167 8.80 1.43 -10.62
C GLY A 167 9.52 0.73 -9.47
N MET A 168 9.48 -0.61 -9.43
CA MET A 168 10.22 -1.40 -8.43
C MET A 168 11.74 -1.22 -8.60
N GLU A 169 12.24 -1.15 -9.83
CA GLU A 169 13.65 -0.84 -10.10
C GLU A 169 14.07 0.48 -9.46
N GLN A 170 13.27 1.53 -9.65
CA GLN A 170 13.59 2.83 -9.08
C GLN A 170 13.46 2.82 -7.54
N ALA A 171 12.43 2.19 -6.99
CA ALA A 171 12.26 2.08 -5.54
C ALA A 171 13.43 1.32 -4.88
N ALA A 172 13.98 0.29 -5.53
CA ALA A 172 15.12 -0.48 -5.03
C ALA A 172 16.43 0.33 -4.94
N ARG A 173 16.51 1.49 -5.59
CA ARG A 173 17.65 2.42 -5.48
C ARG A 173 17.66 3.23 -4.19
N ILE A 174 16.56 3.26 -3.47
CA ILE A 174 16.43 3.96 -2.18
C ILE A 174 17.08 3.10 -1.08
N LYS A 175 18.37 3.24 -0.90
CA LYS A 175 19.19 2.37 -0.04
C LYS A 175 18.78 2.34 1.44
N GLY A 176 18.05 3.34 1.90
CA GLY A 176 17.55 3.46 3.27
C GLY A 176 16.31 2.63 3.58
N LEU A 177 15.66 2.03 2.56
CA LEU A 177 14.42 1.28 2.77
C LEU A 177 14.63 0.07 3.68
N LYS A 178 13.79 0.01 4.72
CA LYS A 178 13.70 -1.10 5.66
C LYS A 178 12.44 -1.95 5.45
N SER A 179 11.38 -1.36 4.89
CA SER A 179 10.12 -2.05 4.67
C SER A 179 9.53 -1.72 3.31
N VAL A 180 9.19 -2.75 2.56
CA VAL A 180 8.48 -2.65 1.28
C VAL A 180 7.26 -3.55 1.32
N SER A 181 6.10 -3.01 0.99
CA SER A 181 4.88 -3.79 0.78
C SER A 181 4.24 -3.40 -0.55
N VAL A 182 3.90 -4.40 -1.37
CA VAL A 182 3.30 -4.22 -2.69
C VAL A 182 1.98 -4.99 -2.75
N VAL A 183 0.90 -4.30 -3.10
CA VAL A 183 -0.45 -4.85 -3.03
C VAL A 183 -1.20 -4.55 -4.33
N HIS A 184 -1.91 -5.54 -4.89
CA HIS A 184 -2.80 -5.37 -6.05
C HIS A 184 -2.15 -4.61 -7.22
N SER A 185 -0.88 -4.86 -7.52
CA SER A 185 -0.11 -4.08 -8.49
C SER A 185 0.18 -4.84 -9.78
N GLN A 186 0.85 -4.16 -10.71
CA GLN A 186 1.31 -4.74 -11.98
C GLN A 186 2.76 -5.27 -11.90
N VAL A 187 3.31 -5.37 -10.70
CA VAL A 187 4.64 -5.93 -10.47
C VAL A 187 4.63 -7.43 -10.77
N SER A 188 5.66 -7.90 -11.44
CA SER A 188 5.93 -9.32 -11.69
C SER A 188 7.06 -9.83 -10.80
N GLU A 189 7.38 -11.12 -10.90
CA GLU A 189 8.55 -11.71 -10.24
C GLU A 189 9.85 -11.02 -10.65
N SER A 190 9.93 -10.45 -11.87
CA SER A 190 11.09 -9.69 -12.32
C SER A 190 11.27 -8.39 -11.54
N GLY A 191 10.19 -7.72 -11.18
CA GLY A 191 10.23 -6.51 -10.34
C GLY A 191 10.74 -6.79 -8.94
N LEU A 192 10.46 -7.98 -8.38
CA LEU A 192 10.97 -8.36 -7.05
C LEU A 192 12.49 -8.57 -7.06
N LYS A 193 13.07 -9.03 -8.18
CA LYS A 193 14.51 -9.27 -8.30
C LYS A 193 15.36 -8.02 -8.12
N PHE A 194 14.83 -6.82 -8.39
CA PHE A 194 15.55 -5.58 -8.16
C PHE A 194 15.92 -5.35 -6.68
N PHE A 195 15.23 -6.02 -5.77
CA PHE A 195 15.51 -5.97 -4.34
C PHE A 195 16.46 -7.08 -3.86
N GLU A 196 16.85 -8.04 -4.73
CA GLU A 196 17.86 -9.03 -4.37
C GLU A 196 19.17 -8.32 -3.99
N GLY A 197 19.73 -8.65 -2.83
CA GLY A 197 20.92 -7.98 -2.30
C GLY A 197 20.71 -6.58 -1.71
N HIS A 198 19.47 -6.09 -1.58
CA HIS A 198 19.19 -4.77 -1.00
C HIS A 198 19.80 -4.62 0.41
N PRO A 199 20.58 -3.53 0.68
CA PRO A 199 21.50 -3.49 1.83
C PRO A 199 20.82 -3.32 3.19
N SER A 200 19.59 -2.85 3.25
CA SER A 200 18.93 -2.45 4.51
C SER A 200 17.52 -2.99 4.70
N LEU A 201 16.96 -3.71 3.70
CA LEU A 201 15.59 -4.16 3.74
C LEU A 201 15.40 -5.26 4.79
N GLU A 202 14.55 -5.00 5.79
CA GLU A 202 14.26 -5.87 6.93
C GLU A 202 12.90 -6.59 6.76
N SER A 203 11.96 -5.97 6.02
CA SER A 203 10.61 -6.49 5.79
C SER A 203 10.20 -6.38 4.32
N PHE A 204 9.66 -7.47 3.78
CA PHE A 204 9.10 -7.49 2.44
C PHE A 204 7.77 -8.22 2.40
N ALA A 205 6.74 -7.58 1.85
CA ALA A 205 5.42 -8.18 1.73
C ALA A 205 4.81 -7.97 0.34
N VAL A 206 4.12 -9.00 -0.14
CA VAL A 206 3.30 -8.95 -1.36
C VAL A 206 1.88 -9.45 -1.05
N ALA A 207 0.89 -8.84 -1.68
CA ALA A 207 -0.50 -9.24 -1.53
C ALA A 207 -1.27 -9.10 -2.85
N GLU A 208 -2.06 -10.13 -3.18
CA GLU A 208 -2.94 -10.20 -4.35
C GLU A 208 -2.26 -9.73 -5.66
N MET A 209 -1.13 -10.37 -5.96
CA MET A 209 -0.35 -10.05 -7.14
C MET A 209 -0.71 -11.01 -8.27
N GLY A 210 -1.43 -10.52 -9.27
CA GLY A 210 -1.84 -11.35 -10.41
C GLY A 210 -0.68 -11.93 -11.22
N ASN A 211 0.49 -11.28 -11.18
CA ASN A 211 1.70 -11.64 -11.93
C ASN A 211 2.81 -12.21 -11.03
N VAL A 212 2.50 -12.54 -9.77
CA VAL A 212 3.46 -13.08 -8.81
C VAL A 212 2.93 -14.37 -8.25
N SER A 213 3.65 -15.44 -8.48
CA SER A 213 3.38 -16.76 -7.89
C SER A 213 4.15 -16.95 -6.58
N GLU A 214 3.89 -18.07 -5.89
CA GLU A 214 4.65 -18.47 -4.71
C GLU A 214 6.17 -18.65 -4.98
N ALA A 215 6.58 -18.84 -6.25
CA ALA A 215 7.99 -18.89 -6.64
C ALA A 215 8.75 -17.58 -6.37
N ALA A 216 8.03 -16.47 -6.20
CA ALA A 216 8.61 -15.18 -5.81
C ALA A 216 9.35 -15.22 -4.46
N LEU A 217 9.01 -16.18 -3.59
CA LEU A 217 9.75 -16.41 -2.34
C LEU A 217 11.23 -16.68 -2.60
N ALA A 218 11.59 -17.27 -3.75
CA ALA A 218 12.97 -17.45 -4.15
C ALA A 218 13.77 -16.15 -4.34
N SER A 219 13.12 -15.04 -4.69
CA SER A 219 13.75 -13.72 -4.75
C SER A 219 13.81 -13.06 -3.37
N ILE A 220 12.75 -13.20 -2.58
CA ILE A 220 12.68 -12.60 -1.24
C ILE A 220 13.80 -13.13 -0.33
N VAL A 221 14.10 -14.42 -0.38
CA VAL A 221 15.15 -15.02 0.45
C VAL A 221 16.55 -14.53 0.14
N LYS A 222 16.76 -13.96 -1.05
CA LYS A 222 18.05 -13.34 -1.48
C LYS A 222 18.24 -11.91 -0.98
N MET A 223 17.25 -11.33 -0.30
CA MET A 223 17.35 -10.04 0.38
C MET A 223 18.05 -10.27 1.73
N PRO A 224 19.30 -9.85 1.93
CA PRO A 224 20.17 -10.41 2.98
C PRO A 224 19.74 -10.07 4.42
N LYS A 225 19.02 -8.96 4.62
CA LYS A 225 18.56 -8.51 5.93
C LYS A 225 17.08 -8.72 6.17
N VAL A 226 16.33 -9.22 5.19
CA VAL A 226 14.90 -9.51 5.39
C VAL A 226 14.74 -10.62 6.41
N GLU A 227 13.99 -10.32 7.45
CA GLU A 227 13.61 -11.20 8.55
C GLU A 227 12.10 -11.25 8.78
N HIS A 228 11.35 -10.36 8.11
CA HIS A 228 9.89 -10.29 8.13
C HIS A 228 9.35 -10.47 6.71
N VAL A 229 8.63 -11.55 6.48
CA VAL A 229 8.05 -11.87 5.17
C VAL A 229 6.53 -11.90 5.27
N GLY A 230 5.86 -11.19 4.36
CA GLY A 230 4.41 -11.27 4.14
C GLY A 230 4.11 -11.81 2.75
N PHE A 231 3.27 -12.84 2.67
CA PHE A 231 2.78 -13.37 1.40
C PHE A 231 1.28 -13.64 1.53
N HIS A 232 0.48 -12.71 1.00
CA HIS A 232 -0.94 -12.65 1.26
C HIS A 232 -1.76 -12.89 0.01
N GLU A 233 -3.00 -13.37 0.22
CA GLU A 233 -4.03 -13.52 -0.80
C GLU A 233 -3.64 -14.47 -1.93
N ALA A 234 -2.91 -15.53 -1.59
CA ALA A 234 -2.41 -16.55 -2.50
C ALA A 234 -2.75 -17.96 -2.03
N PHE A 235 -2.60 -18.94 -2.91
CA PHE A 235 -2.41 -20.32 -2.56
C PHE A 235 -0.92 -20.62 -2.53
N VAL A 236 -0.43 -21.17 -1.43
CA VAL A 236 1.01 -21.38 -1.21
C VAL A 236 1.25 -22.80 -0.74
N THR A 237 2.19 -23.47 -1.40
CA THR A 237 2.59 -24.84 -1.11
C THR A 237 4.03 -24.89 -0.62
N TYR A 238 4.39 -25.97 0.05
CA TYR A 238 5.78 -26.15 0.47
C TYR A 238 6.71 -26.25 -0.74
N ASP A 239 6.39 -27.15 -1.67
CA ASP A 239 7.26 -27.42 -2.81
C ASP A 239 7.26 -26.33 -3.89
N GLY A 240 6.20 -25.56 -4.01
CA GLY A 240 6.11 -24.45 -4.94
C GLY A 240 6.86 -23.20 -4.46
N GLY A 241 6.79 -22.89 -3.16
CA GLY A 241 7.34 -21.63 -2.67
C GLY A 241 7.99 -21.71 -1.29
N LEU A 242 7.31 -22.28 -0.29
CA LEU A 242 7.72 -22.16 1.12
C LEU A 242 9.08 -22.80 1.41
N LYS A 243 9.50 -23.84 0.68
CA LYS A 243 10.84 -24.47 0.81
C LYS A 243 11.99 -23.48 0.61
N HIS A 244 11.79 -22.42 -0.17
CA HIS A 244 12.82 -21.40 -0.38
C HIS A 244 13.18 -20.68 0.92
N LEU A 245 12.24 -20.59 1.87
CA LEU A 245 12.47 -19.98 3.19
C LEU A 245 13.55 -20.72 4.01
N LEU A 246 13.90 -21.97 3.68
CA LEU A 246 15.04 -22.67 4.30
C LEU A 246 16.32 -21.85 4.24
N ALA A 247 16.52 -21.04 3.19
CA ALA A 247 17.66 -20.12 3.09
C ALA A 247 17.62 -18.99 4.14
N MET A 248 16.50 -18.84 4.87
CA MET A 248 16.34 -17.86 5.94
C MET A 248 16.35 -18.51 7.33
N LYS A 249 16.72 -19.79 7.46
CA LYS A 249 16.75 -20.50 8.75
C LYS A 249 17.63 -19.75 9.75
N GLY A 250 17.11 -19.50 10.96
CA GLY A 250 17.75 -18.70 12.00
C GLY A 250 17.70 -17.18 11.78
N ARG A 251 17.24 -16.71 10.61
CA ARG A 251 17.07 -15.29 10.31
C ARG A 251 15.58 -14.89 10.27
N LEU A 252 14.71 -15.73 9.74
CA LEU A 252 13.27 -15.46 9.66
C LEU A 252 12.67 -15.28 11.05
N LYS A 253 12.12 -14.10 11.32
CA LYS A 253 11.43 -13.77 12.58
C LYS A 253 9.91 -13.87 12.44
N THR A 254 9.37 -13.41 11.33
CA THR A 254 7.94 -13.50 11.08
C THR A 254 7.65 -13.94 9.65
N LEU A 255 6.70 -14.85 9.51
CA LEU A 255 6.07 -15.22 8.25
C LEU A 255 4.58 -14.96 8.36
N ASP A 256 4.09 -13.94 7.67
CA ASP A 256 2.67 -13.63 7.65
C ASP A 256 2.02 -14.17 6.37
N LEU A 257 1.25 -15.25 6.54
CA LEU A 257 0.44 -15.91 5.51
C LEU A 257 -1.04 -15.67 5.76
N SER A 258 -1.40 -14.67 6.57
CA SER A 258 -2.78 -14.28 6.75
C SER A 258 -3.41 -13.93 5.40
N MET A 259 -4.66 -14.35 5.17
CA MET A 259 -5.35 -14.28 3.88
C MET A 259 -4.79 -15.19 2.77
N SER A 260 -3.77 -16.00 3.03
CA SER A 260 -3.31 -17.06 2.11
C SER A 260 -3.78 -18.43 2.55
N LEU A 261 -3.99 -19.31 1.58
CA LEU A 261 -4.36 -20.70 1.81
C LEU A 261 -3.10 -21.57 1.77
N VAL A 262 -2.91 -22.37 2.79
CA VAL A 262 -1.80 -23.33 2.93
C VAL A 262 -2.38 -24.65 3.40
N ASN A 263 -1.96 -25.78 2.83
CA ASN A 263 -2.33 -27.10 3.34
C ASN A 263 -1.72 -27.33 4.73
N ALA A 264 -2.43 -28.04 5.60
CA ALA A 264 -1.98 -28.30 6.98
C ALA A 264 -0.60 -28.97 7.04
N ALA A 265 -0.36 -29.98 6.20
CA ALA A 265 0.92 -30.66 6.13
C ALA A 265 2.08 -29.72 5.71
N ASP A 266 1.85 -28.82 4.76
CA ASP A 266 2.84 -27.84 4.32
C ASP A 266 3.15 -26.83 5.43
N LEU A 267 2.12 -26.40 6.16
CA LEU A 267 2.27 -25.51 7.29
C LEU A 267 3.10 -26.12 8.42
N GLU A 268 2.85 -27.40 8.74
CA GLU A 268 3.64 -28.11 9.75
C GLU A 268 5.12 -28.26 9.35
N ARG A 269 5.40 -28.51 8.08
CA ARG A 269 6.78 -28.54 7.55
C ARG A 269 7.48 -27.19 7.76
N VAL A 270 6.84 -26.09 7.40
CA VAL A 270 7.41 -24.73 7.58
C VAL A 270 7.62 -24.40 9.06
N ARG A 271 6.70 -24.81 9.95
CA ARG A 271 6.86 -24.64 11.39
C ARG A 271 8.04 -25.43 11.94
N ALA A 272 8.25 -26.64 11.44
CA ALA A 272 9.40 -27.46 11.82
C ALA A 272 10.73 -26.87 11.33
N ASP A 273 10.73 -26.30 10.13
CA ASP A 273 11.93 -25.66 9.55
C ASP A 273 12.30 -24.35 10.25
N HIS A 274 11.30 -23.63 10.80
CA HIS A 274 11.41 -22.30 11.40
C HIS A 274 10.75 -22.21 12.77
N SER A 275 11.17 -23.08 13.69
CA SER A 275 10.58 -23.20 15.05
C SER A 275 10.61 -21.89 15.84
N ASP A 276 11.58 -21.01 15.57
CA ASP A 276 11.76 -19.73 16.26
C ASP A 276 11.03 -18.57 15.60
N ALA A 277 10.43 -18.80 14.42
CA ALA A 277 9.70 -17.78 13.70
C ALA A 277 8.22 -17.74 14.12
N LYS A 278 7.67 -16.55 14.23
CA LYS A 278 6.22 -16.38 14.37
C LYS A 278 5.55 -16.56 13.00
N ILE A 279 4.79 -17.63 12.81
CA ILE A 279 4.04 -17.90 11.59
C ILE A 279 2.57 -17.61 11.83
N THR A 280 2.02 -16.66 11.08
CA THR A 280 0.61 -16.23 11.17
C THR A 280 -0.16 -16.78 9.98
N THR A 281 -1.26 -17.47 10.25
CA THR A 281 -2.23 -17.97 9.27
C THR A 281 -3.64 -17.74 9.79
N ILE A 282 -4.63 -17.84 8.93
CA ILE A 282 -6.04 -17.86 9.31
C ILE A 282 -6.74 -19.06 8.63
N THR A 283 -7.87 -19.47 9.17
CA THR A 283 -8.64 -20.59 8.63
C THR A 283 -9.31 -20.23 7.31
N PRO A 284 -9.64 -21.22 6.44
CA PRO A 284 -10.43 -21.00 5.24
C PRO A 284 -11.72 -20.21 5.49
N ALA A 285 -12.45 -20.51 6.56
CA ALA A 285 -13.66 -19.80 6.95
C ALA A 285 -13.42 -18.33 7.28
N GLU A 286 -12.28 -18.01 7.94
CA GLU A 286 -11.89 -16.62 8.22
C GLU A 286 -11.48 -15.89 6.95
N ILE A 287 -10.84 -16.53 5.97
CA ILE A 287 -10.54 -15.92 4.66
C ILE A 287 -11.87 -15.50 3.99
N VAL A 288 -12.84 -16.41 3.93
CA VAL A 288 -14.16 -16.13 3.34
C VAL A 288 -14.87 -14.98 4.05
N LYS A 289 -14.88 -14.99 5.36
CA LYS A 289 -15.53 -13.96 6.19
C LYS A 289 -14.90 -12.59 5.99
N ARG A 290 -13.57 -12.52 5.89
CA ARG A 290 -12.83 -11.26 5.74
C ARG A 290 -12.89 -10.74 4.31
N HIS A 291 -12.77 -11.62 3.32
CA HIS A 291 -12.68 -11.22 1.92
C HIS A 291 -13.17 -12.33 0.97
N SER A 292 -14.48 -12.44 0.78
CA SER A 292 -15.08 -13.52 -0.03
C SER A 292 -14.62 -13.54 -1.49
N TYR A 293 -14.28 -12.37 -2.07
CA TYR A 293 -13.72 -12.28 -3.42
C TYR A 293 -12.34 -12.95 -3.50
N VAL A 294 -11.45 -12.67 -2.56
CA VAL A 294 -10.12 -13.30 -2.46
C VAL A 294 -10.25 -14.81 -2.28
N ALA A 295 -11.15 -15.24 -1.38
CA ALA A 295 -11.44 -16.65 -1.16
C ALA A 295 -11.85 -17.35 -2.46
N SER A 296 -12.78 -16.76 -3.22
CA SER A 296 -13.25 -17.31 -4.49
C SER A 296 -12.15 -17.38 -5.56
N ARG A 297 -11.24 -16.41 -5.57
CA ARG A 297 -10.08 -16.41 -6.46
C ARG A 297 -9.09 -17.51 -6.11
N ILE A 298 -8.73 -17.63 -4.82
CA ILE A 298 -7.84 -18.69 -4.34
C ILE A 298 -8.41 -20.07 -4.64
N ALA A 299 -9.71 -20.28 -4.42
CA ALA A 299 -10.37 -21.56 -4.67
C ALA A 299 -10.30 -22.06 -6.11
N ARG A 300 -10.04 -21.18 -7.09
CA ARG A 300 -9.88 -21.55 -8.52
C ARG A 300 -8.53 -22.20 -8.82
N ILE A 301 -7.50 -21.89 -8.03
CA ILE A 301 -6.13 -22.33 -8.27
C ILE A 301 -5.63 -23.31 -7.21
N ALA A 302 -6.26 -23.31 -6.04
CA ALA A 302 -5.87 -24.16 -4.93
C ALA A 302 -6.21 -25.63 -5.19
N THR A 303 -5.38 -26.51 -4.64
CA THR A 303 -5.52 -27.97 -4.68
C THR A 303 -5.33 -28.56 -3.27
N GLY A 304 -5.73 -29.81 -3.10
CA GLY A 304 -5.58 -30.54 -1.85
C GLY A 304 -6.69 -30.24 -0.84
N GLU A 305 -6.48 -30.69 0.39
CA GLU A 305 -7.48 -30.66 1.47
C GLU A 305 -7.94 -29.23 1.80
N ALA A 306 -7.00 -28.28 1.92
CA ALA A 306 -7.32 -26.89 2.21
C ALA A 306 -8.20 -26.24 1.13
N ALA A 307 -8.05 -26.66 -0.14
CA ALA A 307 -8.90 -26.18 -1.22
C ALA A 307 -10.36 -26.64 -1.04
N GLU A 308 -10.56 -27.89 -0.64
CA GLU A 308 -11.91 -28.44 -0.40
C GLU A 308 -12.57 -27.77 0.82
N GLU A 309 -11.80 -27.54 1.88
CA GLU A 309 -12.27 -26.78 3.03
C GLU A 309 -12.67 -25.35 2.65
N LEU A 310 -11.87 -24.67 1.82
CA LEU A 310 -12.18 -23.32 1.35
C LEU A 310 -13.45 -23.29 0.50
N LYS A 311 -13.63 -24.23 -0.43
CA LYS A 311 -14.85 -24.37 -1.25
C LYS A 311 -16.07 -24.60 -0.38
N LYS A 312 -15.96 -25.47 0.64
CA LYS A 312 -17.03 -25.71 1.61
C LYS A 312 -17.38 -24.44 2.37
N ALA A 313 -16.38 -23.71 2.89
CA ALA A 313 -16.59 -22.46 3.60
C ALA A 313 -17.24 -21.38 2.72
N ILE A 314 -16.90 -21.30 1.45
CA ILE A 314 -17.54 -20.40 0.47
C ILE A 314 -19.02 -20.76 0.33
N ALA A 315 -19.33 -22.06 0.10
CA ALA A 315 -20.72 -22.52 -0.09
C ALA A 315 -21.59 -22.23 1.17
N GLU A 316 -21.04 -22.49 2.35
CA GLU A 316 -21.71 -22.18 3.62
C GLU A 316 -21.96 -20.66 3.80
N PHE A 317 -20.98 -19.84 3.45
CA PHE A 317 -21.10 -18.39 3.51
C PHE A 317 -22.17 -17.85 2.55
N GLU A 318 -22.22 -18.37 1.32
CA GLU A 318 -23.22 -17.98 0.33
C GLU A 318 -24.62 -18.44 0.73
N ALA A 319 -24.77 -19.65 1.26
CA ALA A 319 -26.05 -20.16 1.75
C ALA A 319 -26.64 -19.33 2.90
N ASN A 320 -25.76 -18.72 3.72
CA ASN A 320 -26.14 -17.87 4.85
C ASN A 320 -26.34 -16.40 4.49
N LYS A 321 -26.04 -15.96 3.27
CA LYS A 321 -26.39 -14.62 2.79
C LYS A 321 -27.90 -14.52 2.70
N LYS A 322 -28.51 -13.74 3.60
CA LYS A 322 -29.91 -13.36 3.41
C LYS A 322 -30.06 -12.66 2.06
N PRO A 323 -31.11 -12.98 1.27
CA PRO A 323 -31.36 -12.26 0.04
C PRO A 323 -31.46 -10.76 0.38
N SER A 324 -30.63 -9.93 -0.26
CA SER A 324 -30.75 -8.48 -0.16
C SER A 324 -32.15 -8.09 -0.63
N LYS A 325 -32.96 -7.60 0.30
CA LYS A 325 -34.27 -7.03 0.00
C LYS A 325 -34.14 -5.74 -0.80
#